data_776cbaebe86c51df73067183312ecde0
#
_entry.id   776cbaebe86c51df73067183312ecde0
#
_cell.length_a   1.000
_cell.length_b   1.000
_cell.length_c   1.000
_cell.angle_alpha   90.00
_cell.angle_beta   90.00
_cell.angle_gamma   90.00
#
_symmetry.space_group_name_H-M   'P 1'
#
loop_
_entity.id
_entity.type
_entity.pdbx_description
1 polymer ?
#
loop_
_entity_poly.entity_id
_entity_poly.type
_entity_poly.pdbx_seq_one_letter_code
_entity_poly.pdbx_strand_id
1 'polypeptide(L)'
;MVCVEALKAFTFLIPLLATTSILAEEMSREGCGETKGCLFKPAGCNPLLDCTIAVVFFVDGPNSLRIQLVAQSILPPVPLQYVAIAFSHDAQMGDDAVTECVLGSSGAFGASEPEVFVSYNRGKANDRIYLNQTESGILVKNIEGGLADGRLTCQFSQQIIPQMSSKNGQIWPLNHKYFIMGATGSAQPDEVNVHDTNLGSHFYPIVSARPINPSLIGEKLYDLPAKFLEPTTTTPATTTIRHELSDQNSSAKLLPALLILLVAAFLVY
;
A
#
# COMPACT_ATOMS: atom_id res chain seq x y z
N MET A 1 21.47 -2.39 -82.00
CA MET A 1 20.38 -3.01 -81.26
C MET A 1 20.81 -3.09 -79.83
N VAL A 2 20.32 -2.12 -79.02
CA VAL A 2 20.65 -2.01 -77.60
C VAL A 2 19.38 -2.39 -76.83
N CYS A 3 19.43 -3.51 -76.07
CA CYS A 3 18.40 -3.90 -75.13
C CYS A 3 18.58 -3.13 -73.84
N VAL A 4 17.58 -2.32 -73.50
CA VAL A 4 17.48 -1.65 -72.20
C VAL A 4 16.60 -2.52 -71.29
N GLU A 5 17.19 -3.19 -70.30
CA GLU A 5 16.46 -3.89 -69.25
C GLU A 5 15.98 -2.90 -68.19
N ALA A 6 14.69 -2.86 -68.01
CA ALA A 6 14.03 -2.06 -66.97
C ALA A 6 14.11 -2.73 -65.59
N LEU A 7 14.91 -2.18 -64.69
CA LEU A 7 15.03 -2.59 -63.31
C LEU A 7 13.78 -2.12 -62.53
N LYS A 8 12.85 -2.99 -62.19
CA LYS A 8 11.70 -2.73 -61.34
C LYS A 8 12.16 -2.70 -59.87
N ALA A 9 12.24 -1.50 -59.33
CA ALA A 9 12.45 -1.31 -57.91
C ALA A 9 11.19 -1.77 -57.14
N PHE A 10 11.31 -2.86 -56.41
CA PHE A 10 10.30 -3.34 -55.45
C PHE A 10 10.51 -2.62 -54.11
N THR A 11 9.72 -1.59 -53.89
CA THR A 11 9.69 -0.89 -52.56
C THR A 11 8.94 -1.74 -51.57
N PHE A 12 9.69 -2.47 -50.73
CA PHE A 12 9.10 -3.16 -49.54
C PHE A 12 8.71 -2.09 -48.53
N LEU A 13 7.42 -1.82 -48.42
CA LEU A 13 6.82 -1.07 -47.33
C LEU A 13 6.82 -2.00 -46.10
N ILE A 14 7.81 -1.85 -45.23
CA ILE A 14 7.82 -2.53 -43.94
C ILE A 14 6.81 -1.76 -43.05
N PRO A 15 5.70 -2.37 -42.60
CA PRO A 15 4.84 -1.75 -41.64
C PRO A 15 5.63 -1.62 -40.32
N LEU A 16 5.89 -0.39 -39.91
CA LEU A 16 6.43 -0.06 -38.59
C LEU A 16 5.34 -0.43 -37.58
N LEU A 17 5.41 -1.65 -37.07
CA LEU A 17 4.62 -2.07 -35.91
C LEU A 17 5.10 -1.21 -34.75
N ALA A 18 4.36 -0.14 -34.46
CA ALA A 18 4.48 0.61 -33.22
C ALA A 18 4.08 -0.34 -32.09
N THR A 19 5.07 -1.01 -31.51
CA THR A 19 4.91 -1.67 -30.21
C THR A 19 4.66 -0.53 -29.20
N THR A 20 3.40 -0.30 -28.86
CA THR A 20 3.05 0.46 -27.67
C THR A 20 3.57 -0.34 -26.48
N SER A 21 4.78 -0.04 -26.07
CA SER A 21 5.26 -0.42 -24.76
C SER A 21 4.29 0.23 -23.76
N ILE A 22 3.43 -0.56 -23.15
CA ILE A 22 2.69 -0.14 -21.96
C ILE A 22 3.80 0.04 -20.92
N LEU A 23 4.28 1.28 -20.78
CA LEU A 23 5.19 1.62 -19.70
C LEU A 23 4.42 1.33 -18.41
N ALA A 24 4.94 0.43 -17.61
CA ALA A 24 4.44 0.23 -16.25
C ALA A 24 4.38 1.61 -15.57
N GLU A 25 3.26 1.94 -14.96
CA GLU A 25 3.12 3.23 -14.27
C GLU A 25 4.19 3.31 -13.17
N GLU A 26 5.14 4.23 -13.35
CA GLU A 26 6.22 4.42 -12.40
C GLU A 26 5.66 4.91 -11.06
N MET A 27 6.09 4.29 -9.96
CA MET A 27 5.67 4.69 -8.63
C MET A 27 6.05 6.14 -8.35
N SER A 28 5.08 6.98 -8.06
CA SER A 28 5.27 8.39 -7.76
C SER A 28 4.43 8.83 -6.56
N ARG A 29 4.73 10.03 -6.05
CA ARG A 29 3.93 10.68 -5.01
C ARG A 29 2.72 11.45 -5.56
N GLU A 30 2.62 11.56 -6.87
CA GLU A 30 1.51 12.24 -7.51
C GLU A 30 0.20 11.52 -7.21
N GLY A 31 -0.83 12.28 -6.86
CA GLY A 31 -2.14 11.75 -6.47
C GLY A 31 -2.23 11.20 -5.05
N CYS A 32 -1.15 11.20 -4.26
CA CYS A 32 -1.17 10.72 -2.88
C CYS A 32 -2.10 11.54 -1.99
N GLY A 33 -3.02 10.87 -1.31
CA GLY A 33 -4.02 11.51 -0.45
C GLY A 33 -5.29 11.94 -1.18
N GLU A 34 -5.30 11.92 -2.52
CA GLU A 34 -6.44 12.26 -3.37
C GLU A 34 -6.90 11.03 -4.16
N THR A 35 -6.09 10.61 -5.13
CA THR A 35 -6.38 9.49 -6.03
C THR A 35 -5.60 8.22 -5.67
N LYS A 36 -4.59 8.32 -4.82
CA LYS A 36 -3.77 7.21 -4.35
C LYS A 36 -3.68 7.18 -2.82
N GLY A 37 -3.77 5.99 -2.24
CA GLY A 37 -3.39 5.72 -0.87
C GLY A 37 -1.89 5.51 -0.79
N CYS A 38 -1.21 6.23 0.11
CA CYS A 38 0.24 6.23 0.16
C CYS A 38 0.76 6.20 1.60
N LEU A 39 1.77 5.37 1.83
CA LEU A 39 2.57 5.37 3.04
C LEU A 39 4.05 5.42 2.66
N PHE A 40 4.79 6.35 3.25
CA PHE A 40 6.20 6.56 2.96
C PHE A 40 7.04 6.66 4.22
N LYS A 41 8.19 6.02 4.23
CA LYS A 41 9.17 6.11 5.31
C LYS A 41 10.56 6.42 4.72
N PRO A 42 11.21 7.51 5.17
CA PRO A 42 10.68 8.55 6.04
C PRO A 42 9.54 9.35 5.37
N ALA A 43 8.76 10.06 6.17
CA ALA A 43 7.71 10.91 5.62
C ALA A 43 8.28 11.94 4.63
N GLY A 44 7.67 12.04 3.46
CA GLY A 44 8.10 12.99 2.44
C GLY A 44 9.19 12.49 1.48
N CYS A 45 9.73 11.29 1.67
CA CYS A 45 10.73 10.71 0.77
C CYS A 45 10.21 10.48 -0.66
N ASN A 46 11.11 10.37 -1.61
CA ASN A 46 10.81 9.94 -2.97
C ASN A 46 10.83 8.40 -3.04
N PRO A 47 9.75 7.73 -3.50
CA PRO A 47 9.67 6.27 -3.53
C PRO A 47 10.84 5.60 -4.23
N LEU A 48 11.33 6.18 -5.32
CA LEU A 48 12.37 5.60 -6.15
C LEU A 48 13.80 6.00 -5.75
N LEU A 49 13.96 7.01 -4.88
CA LEU A 49 15.29 7.53 -4.56
C LEU A 49 15.72 7.25 -3.12
N ASP A 50 14.89 7.60 -2.14
CA ASP A 50 15.32 7.69 -0.75
C ASP A 50 14.34 7.14 0.29
N CYS A 51 13.18 6.59 -0.13
CA CYS A 51 12.30 5.89 0.81
C CYS A 51 12.93 4.57 1.26
N THR A 52 12.91 4.29 2.55
CA THR A 52 13.24 2.97 3.08
C THR A 52 12.11 1.98 2.79
N ILE A 53 10.86 2.41 2.97
CA ILE A 53 9.65 1.66 2.63
C ILE A 53 8.68 2.63 1.99
N ALA A 54 8.06 2.21 0.88
CA ALA A 54 6.96 2.92 0.25
C ALA A 54 5.86 1.93 -0.14
N VAL A 55 4.62 2.30 0.15
CA VAL A 55 3.41 1.57 -0.22
C VAL A 55 2.48 2.56 -0.90
N VAL A 56 2.09 2.26 -2.14
CA VAL A 56 1.09 3.01 -2.89
C VAL A 56 0.03 2.04 -3.39
N PHE A 57 -1.23 2.42 -3.29
CA PHE A 57 -2.34 1.60 -3.77
C PHE A 57 -3.48 2.46 -4.29
N PHE A 58 -4.17 1.97 -5.32
CA PHE A 58 -5.33 2.62 -5.91
C PHE A 58 -6.14 1.62 -6.74
N VAL A 59 -7.42 1.91 -6.95
CA VAL A 59 -8.28 1.11 -7.83
C VAL A 59 -7.93 1.40 -9.29
N ASP A 60 -7.55 0.36 -10.02
CA ASP A 60 -7.13 0.44 -11.43
C ASP A 60 -8.10 -0.27 -12.39
N GLY A 61 -9.19 -0.83 -11.86
CA GLY A 61 -10.20 -1.51 -12.66
C GLY A 61 -11.33 -2.10 -11.84
N PRO A 62 -12.35 -2.67 -12.49
CA PRO A 62 -13.42 -3.37 -11.80
C PRO A 62 -12.83 -4.51 -10.95
N ASN A 63 -13.08 -4.48 -9.64
CA ASN A 63 -12.59 -5.47 -8.69
C ASN A 63 -11.05 -5.61 -8.66
N SER A 64 -10.31 -4.56 -8.96
CA SER A 64 -8.85 -4.57 -9.07
C SER A 64 -8.23 -3.42 -8.29
N LEU A 65 -7.34 -3.75 -7.37
CA LEU A 65 -6.52 -2.83 -6.60
C LEU A 65 -5.07 -2.94 -7.09
N ARG A 66 -4.54 -1.88 -7.70
CA ARG A 66 -3.12 -1.77 -8.02
C ARG A 66 -2.35 -1.49 -6.76
N ILE A 67 -1.31 -2.25 -6.51
CA ILE A 67 -0.41 -2.13 -5.36
C ILE A 67 1.01 -1.96 -5.89
N GLN A 68 1.69 -0.93 -5.42
CA GLN A 68 3.08 -0.65 -5.73
C GLN A 68 3.87 -0.57 -4.43
N LEU A 69 4.94 -1.34 -4.34
CA LEU A 69 5.77 -1.50 -3.15
C LEU A 69 7.21 -1.19 -3.48
N VAL A 70 7.87 -0.46 -2.61
CA VAL A 70 9.32 -0.25 -2.69
C VAL A 70 9.94 -0.45 -1.31
N ALA A 71 11.10 -1.09 -1.29
CA ALA A 71 11.95 -1.16 -0.11
C ALA A 71 13.41 -0.89 -0.46
N GLN A 72 14.14 -0.29 0.46
CA GLN A 72 15.59 -0.24 0.39
C GLN A 72 16.16 -1.64 0.59
N SER A 73 17.20 -2.00 -0.17
CA SER A 73 17.89 -3.27 0.02
C SER A 73 18.56 -3.34 1.39
N ILE A 74 18.43 -4.51 2.01
CA ILE A 74 19.10 -4.81 3.30
C ILE A 74 20.60 -4.95 3.07
N LEU A 75 21.38 -4.40 3.97
CA LEU A 75 22.84 -4.51 3.99
C LEU A 75 23.31 -5.19 5.28
N PRO A 76 24.18 -6.23 5.18
CA PRO A 76 24.69 -6.85 3.96
C PRO A 76 23.58 -7.53 3.14
N PRO A 77 23.77 -7.70 1.81
CA PRO A 77 22.75 -8.30 0.95
C PRO A 77 22.33 -9.69 1.43
N VAL A 78 21.02 -9.94 1.39
CA VAL A 78 20.41 -11.24 1.71
C VAL A 78 20.00 -11.96 0.42
N PRO A 79 19.96 -13.32 0.41
CA PRO A 79 19.58 -14.08 -0.78
C PRO A 79 18.19 -13.73 -1.30
N LEU A 80 17.20 -13.63 -0.40
CA LEU A 80 15.83 -13.24 -0.67
C LEU A 80 15.44 -12.11 0.27
N GLN A 81 14.80 -11.08 -0.28
CA GLN A 81 14.21 -9.97 0.48
C GLN A 81 12.75 -9.81 0.09
N TYR A 82 11.91 -9.44 1.04
CA TYR A 82 10.52 -9.14 0.78
C TYR A 82 10.20 -7.67 1.04
N VAL A 83 9.16 -7.20 0.39
CA VAL A 83 8.38 -6.03 0.76
C VAL A 83 6.90 -6.43 0.78
N ALA A 84 6.17 -6.02 1.82
CA ALA A 84 4.80 -6.47 2.02
C ALA A 84 3.86 -5.32 2.36
N ILE A 85 2.59 -5.50 1.97
CA ILE A 85 1.46 -4.73 2.45
C ILE A 85 0.58 -5.63 3.31
N ALA A 86 0.06 -5.08 4.41
CA ALA A 86 -0.92 -5.77 5.23
C ALA A 86 -2.17 -4.89 5.45
N PHE A 87 -3.30 -5.57 5.60
CA PHE A 87 -4.60 -5.00 5.91
C PHE A 87 -5.00 -5.51 7.29
N SER A 88 -5.17 -4.60 8.25
CA SER A 88 -5.41 -4.92 9.64
C SER A 88 -6.66 -4.21 10.19
N HIS A 89 -7.31 -4.82 11.16
CA HIS A 89 -8.42 -4.20 11.88
C HIS A 89 -7.95 -3.20 12.95
N ASP A 90 -6.67 -3.25 13.34
CA ASP A 90 -6.05 -2.32 14.28
C ASP A 90 -4.65 -1.87 13.81
N ALA A 91 -3.95 -1.06 14.59
CA ALA A 91 -2.64 -0.53 14.26
C ALA A 91 -1.48 -1.42 14.75
N GLN A 92 -1.74 -2.67 15.10
CA GLN A 92 -0.76 -3.63 15.60
C GLN A 92 -0.69 -4.85 14.70
N MET A 93 0.50 -5.44 14.59
CA MET A 93 0.65 -6.71 13.90
C MET A 93 -0.07 -7.82 14.66
N GLY A 94 -0.93 -8.55 13.97
CA GLY A 94 -1.64 -9.73 14.49
C GLY A 94 -3.03 -9.84 13.88
N ASP A 95 -3.38 -11.02 13.40
CA ASP A 95 -4.64 -11.28 12.70
C ASP A 95 -4.88 -10.35 11.51
N ASP A 96 -3.89 -10.28 10.60
CA ASP A 96 -3.87 -9.41 9.42
C ASP A 96 -3.83 -10.22 8.13
N ALA A 97 -4.52 -9.74 7.09
CA ALA A 97 -4.33 -10.23 5.74
C ALA A 97 -3.10 -9.55 5.11
N VAL A 98 -2.18 -10.34 4.57
CA VAL A 98 -0.89 -9.85 4.06
C VAL A 98 -0.71 -10.27 2.61
N THR A 99 -0.10 -9.40 1.81
CA THR A 99 0.42 -9.73 0.49
C THR A 99 1.89 -9.31 0.45
N GLU A 100 2.74 -10.29 0.22
CA GLU A 100 4.18 -10.16 0.23
C GLU A 100 4.76 -10.36 -1.16
N CYS A 101 5.66 -9.49 -1.56
CA CYS A 101 6.44 -9.63 -2.78
C CYS A 101 7.88 -9.96 -2.41
N VAL A 102 8.37 -11.09 -2.90
CA VAL A 102 9.70 -11.61 -2.62
C VAL A 102 10.56 -11.53 -3.86
N LEU A 103 11.77 -11.00 -3.71
CA LEU A 103 12.76 -10.93 -4.77
C LEU A 103 14.09 -11.51 -4.30
N GLY A 104 14.74 -12.23 -5.22
CA GLY A 104 16.11 -12.69 -5.02
C GLY A 104 17.12 -11.59 -5.34
N SER A 105 18.24 -11.58 -4.60
CA SER A 105 19.40 -10.79 -5.00
C SER A 105 19.91 -11.28 -6.36
N SER A 106 20.28 -10.34 -7.23
CA SER A 106 20.85 -10.64 -8.54
C SER A 106 22.11 -11.50 -8.35
N GLY A 107 21.97 -12.81 -8.56
CA GLY A 107 23.10 -13.72 -8.62
C GLY A 107 23.76 -13.67 -10.00
N ALA A 108 24.76 -14.54 -10.26
CA ALA A 108 25.49 -14.64 -11.51
C ALA A 108 24.63 -14.89 -12.75
N PHE A 109 23.32 -15.16 -12.60
CA PHE A 109 22.37 -15.49 -13.66
C PHE A 109 21.27 -14.43 -13.88
N GLY A 110 21.37 -13.24 -13.32
CA GLY A 110 20.41 -12.15 -13.49
C GLY A 110 19.48 -11.96 -12.27
N ALA A 111 18.66 -10.91 -12.33
CA ALA A 111 17.64 -10.65 -11.30
C ALA A 111 16.56 -11.74 -11.36
N SER A 112 16.13 -12.25 -10.21
CA SER A 112 14.97 -13.13 -10.14
C SER A 112 13.70 -12.32 -10.43
N GLU A 113 12.76 -12.94 -11.12
CA GLU A 113 11.41 -12.37 -11.24
C GLU A 113 10.76 -12.27 -9.83
N PRO A 114 9.95 -11.24 -9.60
CA PRO A 114 9.24 -11.12 -8.33
C PRO A 114 8.19 -12.23 -8.16
N GLU A 115 8.13 -12.79 -6.99
CA GLU A 115 7.08 -13.73 -6.59
C GLU A 115 6.16 -13.07 -5.57
N VAL A 116 4.84 -13.17 -5.80
CA VAL A 116 3.84 -12.58 -4.88
C VAL A 116 3.07 -13.70 -4.19
N PHE A 117 3.10 -13.65 -2.86
CA PHE A 117 2.40 -14.59 -2.00
C PHE A 117 1.35 -13.88 -1.16
N VAL A 118 0.26 -14.57 -0.89
CA VAL A 118 -0.74 -14.14 0.08
C VAL A 118 -0.51 -14.92 1.36
N SER A 119 -0.49 -14.22 2.47
CA SER A 119 -0.22 -14.77 3.78
C SER A 119 -1.14 -14.17 4.84
N TYR A 120 -1.10 -14.72 6.04
CA TYR A 120 -1.89 -14.26 7.16
C TYR A 120 -1.02 -14.17 8.41
N ASN A 121 -1.08 -13.03 9.08
CA ASN A 121 -0.44 -12.89 10.38
C ASN A 121 -1.31 -13.52 11.46
N ARG A 122 -0.76 -14.48 12.18
CA ARG A 122 -1.37 -15.08 13.36
C ARG A 122 -0.59 -14.63 14.58
N GLY A 123 -1.06 -13.59 15.24
CA GLY A 123 -0.26 -12.90 16.25
C GLY A 123 1.02 -12.34 15.62
N LYS A 124 2.20 -12.78 16.05
CA LYS A 124 3.49 -12.33 15.53
C LYS A 124 4.13 -13.27 14.52
N ALA A 125 3.44 -14.33 14.13
CA ALA A 125 3.88 -15.25 13.08
C ALA A 125 3.16 -14.93 11.78
N ASN A 126 3.85 -15.10 10.64
CA ASN A 126 3.28 -14.98 9.32
C ASN A 126 3.21 -16.36 8.69
N ASP A 127 2.03 -16.76 8.22
CA ASP A 127 1.77 -18.04 7.58
C ASP A 127 1.35 -17.81 6.12
N ARG A 128 2.10 -18.31 5.14
CA ARG A 128 1.69 -18.29 3.73
C ARG A 128 0.45 -19.14 3.52
N ILE A 129 -0.52 -18.60 2.78
CA ILE A 129 -1.75 -19.29 2.43
C ILE A 129 -1.49 -20.08 1.16
N TYR A 130 -1.67 -21.39 1.24
CA TYR A 130 -1.53 -22.24 0.07
C TYR A 130 -2.61 -21.93 -0.97
N LEU A 131 -2.17 -21.46 -2.14
CA LEU A 131 -2.98 -21.24 -3.32
C LEU A 131 -2.43 -22.11 -4.46
N ASN A 132 -3.32 -22.80 -5.17
CA ASN A 132 -2.92 -23.42 -6.42
C ASN A 132 -2.72 -22.35 -7.52
N GLN A 133 -2.11 -22.73 -8.63
CA GLN A 133 -1.78 -21.78 -9.70
C GLN A 133 -3.00 -21.00 -10.24
N THR A 134 -4.16 -21.66 -10.33
CA THR A 134 -5.41 -21.01 -10.77
C THR A 134 -5.88 -19.98 -9.75
N GLU A 135 -5.90 -20.34 -8.46
CA GLU A 135 -6.31 -19.46 -7.38
C GLU A 135 -5.39 -18.24 -7.28
N SER A 136 -4.08 -18.45 -7.34
CA SER A 136 -3.08 -17.39 -7.32
C SER A 136 -3.27 -16.44 -8.53
N GLY A 137 -3.39 -16.98 -9.75
CA GLY A 137 -3.60 -16.17 -10.95
C GLY A 137 -4.96 -15.48 -11.05
N ILE A 138 -5.97 -15.91 -10.26
CA ILE A 138 -7.23 -15.17 -10.09
C ILE A 138 -7.04 -14.00 -9.14
N LEU A 139 -6.41 -14.24 -7.99
CA LEU A 139 -6.31 -13.28 -6.90
C LEU A 139 -5.29 -12.16 -7.19
N VAL A 140 -4.13 -12.51 -7.76
CA VAL A 140 -3.02 -11.58 -8.04
C VAL A 140 -2.61 -11.69 -9.50
N LYS A 141 -2.42 -10.54 -10.16
CA LYS A 141 -2.07 -10.43 -11.59
C LYS A 141 -1.09 -9.30 -11.83
N ASN A 142 -0.54 -9.26 -13.05
CA ASN A 142 0.32 -8.17 -13.51
C ASN A 142 1.49 -7.91 -12.56
N ILE A 143 2.15 -8.99 -12.14
CA ILE A 143 3.29 -8.93 -11.23
C ILE A 143 4.49 -8.46 -12.03
N GLU A 144 5.10 -7.36 -11.59
CA GLU A 144 6.28 -6.76 -12.17
C GLU A 144 7.18 -6.24 -11.05
N GLY A 145 8.47 -6.22 -11.25
CA GLY A 145 9.39 -5.69 -10.26
C GLY A 145 10.83 -6.10 -10.51
N GLY A 146 11.68 -5.72 -9.60
CA GLY A 146 13.10 -6.02 -9.68
C GLY A 146 13.89 -5.45 -8.52
N LEU A 147 15.15 -5.81 -8.50
CA LEU A 147 16.15 -5.27 -7.57
C LEU A 147 17.19 -4.51 -8.38
N ALA A 148 17.16 -3.19 -8.32
CA ALA A 148 18.10 -2.32 -9.01
C ALA A 148 18.51 -1.14 -8.10
N ASP A 149 19.74 -0.68 -8.22
CA ASP A 149 20.27 0.48 -7.52
C ASP A 149 20.05 0.46 -5.99
N GLY A 150 20.14 -0.74 -5.40
CA GLY A 150 19.90 -0.92 -3.97
C GLY A 150 18.45 -0.78 -3.54
N ARG A 151 17.52 -0.91 -4.48
CA ARG A 151 16.07 -0.81 -4.24
C ARG A 151 15.33 -2.01 -4.79
N LEU A 152 14.44 -2.52 -3.98
CA LEU A 152 13.49 -3.55 -4.31
C LEU A 152 12.19 -2.88 -4.71
N THR A 153 11.75 -3.08 -5.95
CA THR A 153 10.48 -2.57 -6.46
C THR A 153 9.58 -3.72 -6.82
N CYS A 154 8.31 -3.62 -6.51
CA CYS A 154 7.31 -4.61 -6.85
C CYS A 154 5.96 -3.95 -7.09
N GLN A 155 5.27 -4.35 -8.14
CA GLN A 155 3.90 -3.92 -8.38
C GLN A 155 3.06 -5.08 -8.90
N PHE A 156 1.79 -5.08 -8.53
CA PHE A 156 0.83 -6.09 -8.95
C PHE A 156 -0.60 -5.56 -8.81
N SER A 157 -1.56 -6.26 -9.39
CA SER A 157 -2.99 -6.00 -9.20
C SER A 157 -3.60 -7.15 -8.39
N GLN A 158 -4.31 -6.81 -7.31
CA GLN A 158 -4.99 -7.77 -6.44
C GLN A 158 -6.51 -7.57 -6.49
N GLN A 159 -7.29 -8.67 -6.45
CA GLN A 159 -8.74 -8.56 -6.38
C GLN A 159 -9.19 -7.88 -5.08
N ILE A 160 -10.08 -6.89 -5.21
CA ILE A 160 -10.73 -6.23 -4.06
C ILE A 160 -11.69 -7.21 -3.37
N ILE A 161 -12.54 -7.87 -4.15
CA ILE A 161 -13.41 -8.95 -3.66
C ILE A 161 -12.90 -10.26 -4.23
N PRO A 162 -12.27 -11.10 -3.42
CA PRO A 162 -11.74 -12.38 -3.87
C PRO A 162 -12.81 -13.25 -4.52
N GLN A 163 -12.57 -13.72 -5.73
CA GLN A 163 -13.46 -14.61 -6.49
C GLN A 163 -13.11 -16.08 -6.24
N MET A 164 -12.80 -16.40 -5.01
CA MET A 164 -12.37 -17.72 -4.54
C MET A 164 -12.76 -17.93 -3.08
N SER A 165 -12.49 -19.12 -2.53
CA SER A 165 -12.76 -19.39 -1.12
C SER A 165 -11.88 -18.52 -0.21
N SER A 166 -12.41 -18.11 0.95
CA SER A 166 -11.69 -17.30 1.93
C SER A 166 -10.54 -18.01 2.64
N LYS A 167 -10.29 -19.29 2.34
CA LYS A 167 -9.26 -20.09 3.01
C LYS A 167 -9.33 -19.96 4.54
N ASN A 168 -10.43 -20.40 5.12
CA ASN A 168 -10.72 -20.31 6.56
C ASN A 168 -10.77 -18.87 7.10
N GLY A 169 -11.21 -17.92 6.27
CA GLY A 169 -11.31 -16.52 6.68
C GLY A 169 -9.99 -15.74 6.66
N GLN A 170 -8.93 -16.29 6.07
CA GLN A 170 -7.62 -15.64 6.01
C GLN A 170 -7.45 -14.73 4.77
N ILE A 171 -8.24 -14.93 3.72
CA ILE A 171 -8.28 -14.05 2.53
C ILE A 171 -9.46 -13.11 2.69
N TRP A 172 -9.17 -11.83 2.83
CA TRP A 172 -10.16 -10.80 3.12
C TRP A 172 -10.59 -10.02 1.88
N PRO A 173 -11.86 -9.58 1.81
CA PRO A 173 -12.28 -8.59 0.85
C PRO A 173 -11.73 -7.22 1.24
N LEU A 174 -11.15 -6.50 0.29
CA LEU A 174 -10.48 -5.21 0.50
C LEU A 174 -11.44 -4.01 0.36
N ASN A 175 -12.75 -4.22 0.44
CA ASN A 175 -13.79 -3.19 0.40
C ASN A 175 -14.24 -2.71 1.80
N HIS A 176 -13.50 -3.05 2.83
CA HIS A 176 -13.71 -2.59 4.20
C HIS A 176 -12.61 -1.60 4.61
N LYS A 177 -12.75 -1.01 5.78
CA LYS A 177 -11.74 -0.11 6.35
C LYS A 177 -10.69 -0.92 7.09
N TYR A 178 -9.42 -0.70 6.73
CA TYR A 178 -8.26 -1.33 7.35
C TYR A 178 -7.19 -0.30 7.68
N PHE A 179 -6.45 -0.54 8.73
CA PHE A 179 -5.12 0.03 8.85
C PHE A 179 -4.22 -0.64 7.82
N ILE A 180 -3.53 0.18 7.04
CA ILE A 180 -2.60 -0.28 6.02
C ILE A 180 -1.22 -0.29 6.64
N MET A 181 -0.54 -1.42 6.53
CA MET A 181 0.82 -1.57 7.03
C MET A 181 1.79 -1.88 5.89
N GLY A 182 3.04 -1.48 6.07
CA GLY A 182 4.12 -1.81 5.15
C GLY A 182 5.33 -2.31 5.91
N ALA A 183 5.93 -3.40 5.47
CA ALA A 183 7.11 -3.99 6.07
C ALA A 183 8.08 -4.52 5.02
N THR A 184 9.35 -4.65 5.40
CA THR A 184 10.40 -5.31 4.61
C THR A 184 11.31 -6.11 5.52
N GLY A 185 11.92 -7.13 4.99
CA GLY A 185 12.83 -8.00 5.71
C GLY A 185 13.44 -9.05 4.77
N SER A 186 14.29 -9.91 5.31
CA SER A 186 14.80 -11.07 4.57
C SER A 186 13.71 -12.13 4.45
N ALA A 187 13.79 -12.98 3.44
CA ALA A 187 12.89 -14.08 3.21
C ALA A 187 13.62 -15.41 3.06
N GLN A 188 12.88 -16.50 3.25
CA GLN A 188 13.22 -17.86 2.89
C GLN A 188 12.34 -18.30 1.71
N PRO A 189 12.62 -19.41 1.02
CA PRO A 189 11.74 -19.90 -0.04
C PRO A 189 10.28 -20.09 0.41
N ASP A 190 10.08 -20.54 1.64
CA ASP A 190 8.77 -20.94 2.15
C ASP A 190 8.12 -19.92 3.10
N GLU A 191 8.89 -18.95 3.62
CA GLU A 191 8.42 -18.00 4.62
C GLU A 191 9.16 -16.65 4.56
N VAL A 192 8.61 -15.64 5.21
CA VAL A 192 9.30 -14.39 5.48
C VAL A 192 9.86 -14.38 6.87
N ASN A 193 11.07 -13.86 7.03
CA ASN A 193 11.66 -13.64 8.35
C ASN A 193 11.03 -12.41 9.02
N VAL A 194 11.16 -12.31 10.33
CA VAL A 194 10.68 -11.16 11.07
C VAL A 194 11.31 -9.87 10.53
N HIS A 195 10.49 -8.85 10.32
CA HIS A 195 10.95 -7.49 10.03
C HIS A 195 11.71 -6.91 11.23
N ASP A 196 12.37 -5.76 11.04
CA ASP A 196 13.04 -5.08 12.14
C ASP A 196 12.03 -4.64 13.22
N THR A 197 12.29 -5.01 14.45
CA THR A 197 11.45 -4.73 15.63
C THR A 197 11.92 -3.52 16.44
N ASN A 198 13.05 -2.91 16.06
CA ASN A 198 13.53 -1.71 16.71
C ASN A 198 12.80 -0.47 16.18
N LEU A 199 12.02 0.18 17.05
CA LEU A 199 11.26 1.39 16.73
C LEU A 199 12.09 2.52 16.13
N GLY A 200 13.36 2.63 16.50
CA GLY A 200 14.29 3.63 15.98
C GLY A 200 14.93 3.29 14.64
N SER A 201 14.69 2.08 14.12
CA SER A 201 15.29 1.63 12.87
C SER A 201 14.60 2.23 11.65
N HIS A 202 15.40 2.46 10.61
CA HIS A 202 14.89 2.82 9.28
C HIS A 202 13.99 1.72 8.72
N PHE A 203 14.26 0.45 9.00
CA PHE A 203 13.52 -0.72 8.51
C PHE A 203 12.32 -1.11 9.39
N TYR A 204 12.06 -0.37 10.48
CA TYR A 204 10.85 -0.61 11.27
C TYR A 204 9.59 -0.37 10.41
N PRO A 205 8.59 -1.25 10.46
CA PRO A 205 7.37 -1.13 9.66
C PRO A 205 6.67 0.22 9.76
N ILE A 206 5.87 0.52 8.75
CA ILE A 206 5.00 1.70 8.71
C ILE A 206 3.54 1.27 8.84
N VAL A 207 2.74 2.13 9.47
CA VAL A 207 1.30 1.92 9.66
C VAL A 207 0.57 3.22 9.32
N SER A 208 -0.58 3.13 8.66
CA SER A 208 -1.42 4.29 8.39
C SER A 208 -1.96 4.90 9.68
N ALA A 209 -2.07 6.23 9.74
CA ALA A 209 -2.55 6.94 10.92
C ALA A 209 -4.03 6.68 11.25
N ARG A 210 -4.78 6.16 10.28
CA ARG A 210 -6.22 5.86 10.38
C ARG A 210 -6.58 4.73 9.44
N PRO A 211 -7.69 4.00 9.69
CA PRO A 211 -8.17 2.99 8.77
C PRO A 211 -8.68 3.64 7.46
N ILE A 212 -8.35 3.00 6.35
CA ILE A 212 -8.65 3.42 4.98
C ILE A 212 -9.43 2.28 4.31
N ASN A 213 -10.42 2.61 3.50
CA ASN A 213 -11.06 1.64 2.61
C ASN A 213 -10.33 1.65 1.26
N PRO A 214 -9.54 0.62 0.92
CA PRO A 214 -8.75 0.60 -0.31
C PRO A 214 -9.59 0.69 -1.57
N SER A 215 -10.82 0.14 -1.56
CA SER A 215 -11.71 0.11 -2.72
C SER A 215 -12.27 1.48 -3.12
N LEU A 216 -12.07 2.50 -2.29
CA LEU A 216 -12.54 3.87 -2.55
C LEU A 216 -11.42 4.81 -2.98
N ILE A 217 -10.22 4.29 -3.23
CA ILE A 217 -9.04 5.08 -3.61
C ILE A 217 -8.73 4.84 -5.08
N GLY A 218 -8.85 5.87 -5.92
CA GLY A 218 -8.53 5.81 -7.35
C GLY A 218 -8.94 7.04 -8.14
N GLU A 219 -8.36 7.27 -9.31
CA GLU A 219 -8.69 8.38 -10.22
C GLU A 219 -10.09 8.28 -10.80
N LYS A 220 -10.54 7.05 -10.99
CA LYS A 220 -11.92 6.74 -11.39
C LYS A 220 -12.44 5.75 -10.38
N LEU A 221 -13.47 6.14 -9.65
CA LEU A 221 -14.35 5.16 -9.02
C LEU A 221 -14.98 4.37 -10.17
N TYR A 222 -14.35 3.26 -10.53
CA TYR A 222 -15.01 2.31 -11.42
C TYR A 222 -16.30 1.94 -10.72
N ASP A 223 -17.44 1.98 -11.44
CA ASP A 223 -18.72 1.56 -10.92
C ASP A 223 -18.59 0.11 -10.41
N LEU A 224 -18.18 -0.01 -9.18
CA LEU A 224 -18.25 -1.29 -8.49
C LEU A 224 -19.74 -1.64 -8.45
N PRO A 225 -20.13 -2.86 -8.84
CA PRO A 225 -21.53 -3.28 -8.73
C PRO A 225 -22.07 -2.89 -7.35
N ALA A 226 -23.27 -2.38 -7.28
CA ALA A 226 -23.88 -1.82 -6.05
C ALA A 226 -23.76 -2.75 -4.82
N LYS A 227 -23.61 -4.06 -5.04
CA LYS A 227 -23.34 -5.06 -3.99
C LYS A 227 -21.99 -4.90 -3.27
N PHE A 228 -21.07 -4.12 -3.83
CA PHE A 228 -19.74 -3.85 -3.25
C PHE A 228 -19.67 -2.47 -2.59
N LEU A 229 -20.69 -1.63 -2.76
CA LEU A 229 -20.79 -0.36 -2.09
C LEU A 229 -21.51 -0.59 -0.74
N GLU A 230 -20.81 -0.36 0.37
CA GLU A 230 -21.50 -0.32 1.67
C GLU A 230 -22.49 0.84 1.65
N PRO A 231 -23.75 0.64 2.08
CA PRO A 231 -24.67 1.74 2.24
C PRO A 231 -24.10 2.69 3.29
N THR A 232 -23.74 3.90 2.87
CA THR A 232 -23.39 4.97 3.79
C THR A 232 -24.65 5.32 4.55
N THR A 233 -24.86 4.69 5.70
CA THR A 233 -25.93 5.06 6.64
C THR A 233 -25.58 6.40 7.27
N THR A 234 -25.79 7.47 6.51
CA THR A 234 -25.88 8.81 7.08
C THR A 234 -27.27 8.92 7.71
N THR A 235 -27.39 8.50 8.95
CA THR A 235 -28.52 8.88 9.79
C THR A 235 -28.34 10.35 10.14
N PRO A 236 -29.18 11.28 9.67
CA PRO A 236 -29.11 12.64 10.16
C PRO A 236 -29.50 12.62 11.65
N ALA A 237 -28.57 12.98 12.51
CA ALA A 237 -28.87 13.23 13.89
C ALA A 237 -29.86 14.42 13.95
N THR A 238 -31.14 14.10 14.12
CA THR A 238 -32.16 15.11 14.45
C THR A 238 -31.91 15.55 15.89
N THR A 239 -31.16 16.63 16.05
CA THR A 239 -31.02 17.31 17.34
C THR A 239 -32.31 18.05 17.60
N THR A 240 -33.23 17.42 18.33
CA THR A 240 -34.39 18.10 18.92
C THR A 240 -33.89 18.93 20.09
N ILE A 241 -33.71 20.22 19.86
CA ILE A 241 -33.51 21.21 20.96
C ILE A 241 -34.84 21.34 21.67
N ARG A 242 -34.97 20.72 22.84
CA ARG A 242 -36.02 21.08 23.79
C ARG A 242 -35.56 22.34 24.52
N HIS A 243 -36.27 23.45 24.24
CA HIS A 243 -36.26 24.60 25.14
C HIS A 243 -37.11 24.23 26.38
N GLU A 244 -36.46 24.05 27.51
CA GLU A 244 -37.09 24.20 28.79
C GLU A 244 -36.70 25.56 29.38
N LEU A 245 -37.67 26.46 29.40
CA LEU A 245 -37.67 27.63 30.28
C LEU A 245 -37.85 27.13 31.73
N SER A 246 -36.94 27.44 32.61
CA SER A 246 -37.23 27.59 34.03
C SER A 246 -36.46 28.77 34.56
N ASP A 247 -37.25 29.83 34.89
CA ASP A 247 -36.88 30.88 35.79
C ASP A 247 -36.46 30.32 37.13
N GLN A 248 -35.37 30.82 37.69
CA GLN A 248 -35.28 31.16 39.08
C GLN A 248 -34.06 32.05 39.38
N ASN A 249 -34.40 33.21 39.84
CA ASN A 249 -33.67 34.24 40.52
C ASN A 249 -32.73 33.72 41.65
N SER A 250 -31.53 34.28 41.79
CA SER A 250 -31.10 34.97 42.99
C SER A 250 -29.59 35.09 43.15
N SER A 251 -29.19 36.33 43.29
CA SER A 251 -28.19 36.87 44.22
C SER A 251 -26.70 36.72 43.89
N ALA A 252 -26.21 37.87 43.55
CA ALA A 252 -24.86 38.39 43.61
C ALA A 252 -24.04 37.97 44.85
N LYS A 253 -22.74 37.75 44.66
CA LYS A 253 -21.70 38.35 45.49
C LYS A 253 -20.38 38.49 44.70
N LEU A 254 -19.97 39.72 44.66
CA LEU A 254 -18.71 40.26 44.12
C LEU A 254 -17.53 40.03 45.06
N LEU A 255 -16.32 39.98 44.44
CA LEU A 255 -15.01 40.51 44.88
C LEU A 255 -14.06 39.61 45.69
N PRO A 256 -12.75 39.91 45.65
CA PRO A 256 -11.91 40.43 44.55
C PRO A 256 -10.56 39.69 44.41
N ALA A 257 -9.79 40.17 43.43
CA ALA A 257 -8.41 39.88 43.07
C ALA A 257 -7.40 40.01 44.22
N LEU A 258 -6.32 39.20 44.11
CA LEU A 258 -4.94 39.58 44.53
C LEU A 258 -3.99 38.58 43.81
N LEU A 259 -3.34 39.00 42.79
CA LEU A 259 -1.97 39.41 42.56
C LEU A 259 -0.96 38.93 43.63
N ILE A 260 -0.06 38.00 43.26
CA ILE A 260 1.32 37.99 43.72
C ILE A 260 2.22 37.36 42.66
N LEU A 261 3.06 38.20 42.09
CA LEU A 261 4.33 37.92 41.42
C LEU A 261 5.39 37.54 42.48
N LEU A 262 6.34 36.64 42.09
CA LEU A 262 7.74 36.61 42.53
C LEU A 262 8.37 35.38 41.86
N VAL A 263 9.19 35.49 40.81
CA VAL A 263 10.58 35.98 40.65
C VAL A 263 11.61 35.09 41.36
N ALA A 264 12.59 34.75 40.55
CA ALA A 264 13.99 34.36 40.82
C ALA A 264 14.24 32.86 41.04
N ALA A 265 14.94 32.18 40.10
CA ALA A 265 16.35 32.20 39.78
C ALA A 265 17.23 31.49 40.84
N PHE A 266 17.99 30.58 40.36
CA PHE A 266 19.39 30.16 40.64
C PHE A 266 19.55 28.70 40.21
N LEU A 267 20.28 28.43 39.14
CA LEU A 267 21.72 28.27 38.98
C LEU A 267 22.32 27.04 39.70
N VAL A 268 22.92 26.22 38.84
CA VAL A 268 24.18 25.45 39.06
C VAL A 268 24.07 24.14 39.87
N TYR A 269 24.15 23.05 39.19
CA TYR A 269 25.32 22.16 39.03
C TYR A 269 25.09 21.20 37.90
#